data_1d513fd80cf019491ce016ff5bb6aabc
#
_entry.id   1d513fd80cf019491ce016ff5bb6aabc
#
_cell.length_a   1.000
_cell.length_b   1.000
_cell.length_c   1.000
_cell.angle_alpha   90.00
_cell.angle_beta   90.00
_cell.angle_gamma   90.00
#
_symmetry.space_group_name_H-M   'P 1'
#
loop_
_entity.id
_entity.type
_entity.pdbx_description
1 polymer ?
#
loop_
_entity_poly.entity_id
_entity_poly.type
_entity_poly.pdbx_seq_one_letter_code
_entity_poly.pdbx_strand_id
1 'polypeptide(L)'
;WGFVLLIMLGVIAGNIRSIALPTLVTILIAEDERDKANGLVGMVTGIGFLTTSVISGFLVAYTGMFGVMVLALAATGFVFLNLALVQIDEGRLAPDPEVPLEPKRVDIAGTIRVVAAVPGLFALIFFACFNNFLGGIFMALLDAYGLSLVPVEIWGLTFGVLSTAFILSGIIISKTGLGKNPLRTLLLVNVITWSVCCVFTIQSSFWLLAAGCFVWMFLAPYAEAAEHTTLQKVVPLERQGRVFGFAQSVEQSASPLTAFLIGPFTQFAVIPFMTDGTGAQMIGGWFGTGPDRGMALVFSVAGLIGLLATILAFNSRYYRDLSAAYAKNKDDDGESGGAEVASPA
;
A
#
# COMPACT_ATOMS: atom_id res chain seq x y z
N TRP A 1 -24.34 8.78 -15.16
CA TRP A 1 -24.43 7.54 -14.40
C TRP A 1 -23.68 6.40 -15.12
N GLY A 2 -23.81 6.19 -16.45
CA GLY A 2 -23.09 5.15 -17.18
C GLY A 2 -21.57 5.24 -17.04
N PHE A 3 -21.00 6.45 -17.09
CA PHE A 3 -19.59 6.70 -16.88
C PHE A 3 -19.13 6.34 -15.44
N VAL A 4 -19.94 6.66 -14.45
CA VAL A 4 -19.67 6.30 -13.05
C VAL A 4 -19.67 4.78 -12.88
N LEU A 5 -20.62 4.07 -13.48
CA LEU A 5 -20.66 2.61 -13.45
C LEU A 5 -19.43 1.96 -14.10
N LEU A 6 -18.97 2.51 -15.24
CA LEU A 6 -17.76 2.03 -15.91
C LEU A 6 -16.51 2.24 -15.04
N ILE A 7 -16.38 3.39 -14.38
CA ILE A 7 -15.29 3.65 -13.43
C ILE A 7 -15.34 2.65 -12.27
N MET A 8 -16.53 2.43 -11.68
CA MET A 8 -16.71 1.46 -10.58
C MET A 8 -16.30 0.04 -11.01
N LEU A 9 -16.68 -0.41 -12.21
CA LEU A 9 -16.25 -1.71 -12.74
C LEU A 9 -14.72 -1.79 -12.90
N GLY A 10 -14.09 -0.72 -13.38
CA GLY A 10 -12.64 -0.63 -13.48
C GLY A 10 -11.93 -0.73 -12.12
N VAL A 11 -12.44 -0.05 -11.10
CA VAL A 11 -11.93 -0.11 -9.73
C VAL A 11 -12.09 -1.53 -9.15
N ILE A 12 -13.24 -2.17 -9.36
CA ILE A 12 -13.49 -3.55 -8.90
C ILE A 12 -12.49 -4.51 -9.57
N ALA A 13 -12.28 -4.39 -10.88
CA ALA A 13 -11.31 -5.23 -11.61
C ALA A 13 -9.87 -5.01 -11.10
N GLY A 14 -9.48 -3.75 -10.82
CA GLY A 14 -8.20 -3.43 -10.22
C GLY A 14 -8.01 -4.06 -8.84
N ASN A 15 -9.04 -4.02 -8.00
CA ASN A 15 -9.01 -4.65 -6.67
C ASN A 15 -8.90 -6.18 -6.75
N ILE A 16 -9.58 -6.83 -7.71
CA ILE A 16 -9.44 -8.28 -7.93
C ILE A 16 -7.99 -8.63 -8.26
N ARG A 17 -7.33 -7.85 -9.12
CA ARG A 17 -5.90 -8.03 -9.43
C ARG A 17 -5.02 -7.91 -8.18
N SER A 18 -5.26 -6.91 -7.35
CA SER A 18 -4.50 -6.67 -6.11
C SER A 18 -4.65 -7.80 -5.10
N ILE A 19 -5.77 -8.51 -5.10
CA ILE A 19 -6.01 -9.69 -4.26
C ILE A 19 -5.34 -10.93 -4.86
N ALA A 20 -5.44 -11.12 -6.18
CA ALA A 20 -4.92 -12.29 -6.86
C ALA A 20 -3.38 -12.33 -6.87
N LEU A 21 -2.72 -11.19 -7.04
CA LEU A 21 -1.27 -11.12 -7.20
C LEU A 21 -0.49 -11.67 -5.97
N PRO A 22 -0.77 -11.28 -4.71
CA PRO A 22 -0.10 -11.87 -3.55
C PRO A 22 -0.34 -13.38 -3.41
N THR A 23 -1.53 -13.84 -3.77
CA THR A 23 -1.85 -15.28 -3.77
C THR A 23 -1.01 -16.03 -4.81
N LEU A 24 -0.86 -15.47 -6.01
CA LEU A 24 -0.01 -16.04 -7.07
C LEU A 24 1.46 -16.08 -6.64
N VAL A 25 1.96 -15.06 -5.95
CA VAL A 25 3.33 -15.09 -5.38
C VAL A 25 3.49 -16.27 -4.45
N THR A 26 2.50 -16.55 -3.58
CA THR A 26 2.56 -17.71 -2.67
C THR A 26 2.61 -19.05 -3.41
N ILE A 27 1.89 -19.17 -4.53
CA ILE A 27 1.80 -20.40 -5.32
C ILE A 27 3.06 -20.66 -6.14
N LEU A 28 3.58 -19.60 -6.77
CA LEU A 28 4.63 -19.71 -7.77
C LEU A 28 6.04 -19.60 -7.20
N ILE A 29 6.19 -18.93 -6.06
CA ILE A 29 7.49 -18.57 -5.48
C ILE A 29 7.73 -19.36 -4.17
N ALA A 30 8.93 -19.90 -4.04
CA ALA A 30 9.37 -20.56 -2.83
C ALA A 30 9.33 -19.60 -1.62
N GLU A 31 9.07 -20.13 -0.45
CA GLU A 31 8.76 -19.32 0.74
C GLU A 31 9.89 -18.37 1.14
N ASP A 32 11.14 -18.82 1.04
CA ASP A 32 12.34 -18.05 1.35
C ASP A 32 12.64 -16.91 0.36
N GLU A 33 11.93 -16.87 -0.79
CA GLU A 33 12.09 -15.83 -1.80
C GLU A 33 10.86 -14.92 -1.95
N ARG A 34 9.77 -15.17 -1.21
CA ARG A 34 8.51 -14.39 -1.33
C ARG A 34 8.69 -12.92 -1.00
N ASP A 35 9.53 -12.60 -0.03
CA ASP A 35 9.82 -11.22 0.34
C ASP A 35 10.52 -10.46 -0.81
N LYS A 36 11.46 -11.12 -1.49
CA LYS A 36 12.13 -10.56 -2.67
C LYS A 36 11.16 -10.41 -3.85
N ALA A 37 10.28 -11.40 -4.06
CA ALA A 37 9.26 -11.35 -5.11
C ALA A 37 8.26 -10.21 -4.86
N ASN A 38 7.81 -10.01 -3.62
CA ASN A 38 6.97 -8.87 -3.25
C ASN A 38 7.69 -7.53 -3.48
N GLY A 39 9.01 -7.47 -3.24
CA GLY A 39 9.83 -6.32 -3.60
C GLY A 39 9.88 -6.04 -5.11
N LEU A 40 9.98 -7.10 -5.94
CA LEU A 40 9.91 -6.96 -7.41
C LEU A 40 8.54 -6.44 -7.87
N VAL A 41 7.45 -6.85 -7.24
CA VAL A 41 6.11 -6.30 -7.51
C VAL A 41 6.10 -4.79 -7.27
N GLY A 42 6.67 -4.31 -6.16
CA GLY A 42 6.82 -2.88 -5.87
C GLY A 42 7.65 -2.14 -6.94
N MET A 43 8.76 -2.75 -7.40
CA MET A 43 9.58 -2.19 -8.48
C MET A 43 8.78 -2.05 -9.80
N VAL A 44 8.05 -3.09 -10.20
CA VAL A 44 7.23 -3.07 -11.42
C VAL A 44 6.10 -2.04 -11.31
N THR A 45 5.52 -1.89 -10.14
CA THR A 45 4.54 -0.83 -9.86
C THR A 45 5.14 0.55 -10.07
N GLY A 46 6.36 0.79 -9.57
CA GLY A 46 7.09 2.05 -9.77
C GLY A 46 7.42 2.32 -11.25
N ILE A 47 7.89 1.32 -11.99
CA ILE A 47 8.13 1.43 -13.44
C ILE A 47 6.84 1.76 -14.18
N GLY A 48 5.73 1.09 -13.82
CA GLY A 48 4.40 1.37 -14.38
C GLY A 48 3.98 2.81 -14.13
N PHE A 49 4.14 3.30 -12.91
CA PHE A 49 3.80 4.67 -12.53
C PHE A 49 4.63 5.70 -13.31
N LEU A 50 5.95 5.53 -13.39
CA LEU A 50 6.84 6.38 -14.17
C LEU A 50 6.45 6.40 -15.65
N THR A 51 6.32 5.22 -16.25
CA THR A 51 6.05 5.06 -17.68
C THR A 51 4.68 5.65 -18.04
N THR A 52 3.65 5.35 -17.28
CA THR A 52 2.29 5.87 -17.54
C THR A 52 2.23 7.38 -17.35
N SER A 53 2.87 7.93 -16.33
CA SER A 53 2.87 9.38 -16.07
C SER A 53 3.55 10.15 -17.20
N VAL A 54 4.71 9.67 -17.68
CA VAL A 54 5.45 10.31 -18.78
C VAL A 54 4.67 10.19 -20.09
N ILE A 55 4.25 8.96 -20.46
CA ILE A 55 3.56 8.72 -21.72
C ILE A 55 2.23 9.45 -21.77
N SER A 56 1.44 9.40 -20.69
CA SER A 56 0.13 10.08 -20.65
C SER A 56 0.28 11.60 -20.78
N GLY A 57 1.27 12.19 -20.12
CA GLY A 57 1.56 13.62 -20.21
C GLY A 57 1.84 14.07 -21.65
N PHE A 58 2.75 13.38 -22.35
CA PHE A 58 3.04 13.65 -23.76
C PHE A 58 1.81 13.39 -24.66
N LEU A 59 1.13 12.27 -24.44
CA LEU A 59 0.00 11.90 -25.28
C LEU A 59 -1.15 12.90 -25.17
N VAL A 60 -1.46 13.37 -23.95
CA VAL A 60 -2.47 14.42 -23.73
C VAL A 60 -2.09 15.70 -24.47
N ALA A 61 -0.82 16.10 -24.43
CA ALA A 61 -0.35 17.32 -25.08
C ALA A 61 -0.46 17.26 -26.61
N TYR A 62 -0.18 16.09 -27.24
CA TYR A 62 -0.15 15.96 -28.70
C TYR A 62 -1.45 15.45 -29.32
N THR A 63 -2.17 14.58 -28.65
CA THR A 63 -3.35 13.88 -29.20
C THR A 63 -4.62 14.08 -28.38
N GLY A 64 -4.53 14.80 -27.29
CA GLY A 64 -5.62 14.97 -26.34
C GLY A 64 -5.99 13.66 -25.61
N MET A 65 -7.10 13.70 -24.90
CA MET A 65 -7.60 12.55 -24.12
C MET A 65 -7.91 11.30 -24.98
N PHE A 66 -8.28 11.52 -26.25
CA PHE A 66 -8.59 10.40 -27.15
C PHE A 66 -7.39 9.48 -27.37
N GLY A 67 -6.19 10.03 -27.61
CA GLY A 67 -4.97 9.23 -27.75
C GLY A 67 -4.63 8.42 -26.52
N VAL A 68 -4.83 9.00 -25.34
CA VAL A 68 -4.63 8.27 -24.06
C VAL A 68 -5.59 7.08 -23.95
N MET A 69 -6.88 7.28 -24.31
CA MET A 69 -7.87 6.20 -24.27
C MET A 69 -7.53 5.07 -25.28
N VAL A 70 -7.10 5.41 -26.48
CA VAL A 70 -6.69 4.42 -27.49
C VAL A 70 -5.48 3.63 -27.00
N LEU A 71 -4.46 4.30 -26.45
CA LEU A 71 -3.29 3.61 -25.92
C LEU A 71 -3.65 2.72 -24.73
N ALA A 72 -4.50 3.18 -23.81
CA ALA A 72 -4.94 2.39 -22.68
C ALA A 72 -5.69 1.12 -23.11
N LEU A 73 -6.59 1.23 -24.08
CA LEU A 73 -7.29 0.08 -24.66
C LEU A 73 -6.33 -0.89 -25.35
N ALA A 74 -5.39 -0.38 -26.16
CA ALA A 74 -4.39 -1.20 -26.84
C ALA A 74 -3.49 -1.94 -25.84
N ALA A 75 -2.99 -1.24 -24.83
CA ALA A 75 -2.18 -1.83 -23.75
C ALA A 75 -2.97 -2.90 -22.98
N THR A 76 -4.22 -2.62 -22.62
CA THR A 76 -5.09 -3.58 -21.92
C THR A 76 -5.35 -4.81 -22.78
N GLY A 77 -5.65 -4.63 -24.08
CA GLY A 77 -5.81 -5.73 -25.03
C GLY A 77 -4.55 -6.59 -25.16
N PHE A 78 -3.38 -5.95 -25.25
CA PHE A 78 -2.09 -6.64 -25.29
C PHE A 78 -1.83 -7.45 -24.02
N VAL A 79 -2.08 -6.89 -22.85
CA VAL A 79 -1.95 -7.59 -21.56
C VAL A 79 -2.91 -8.78 -21.49
N PHE A 80 -4.16 -8.60 -21.93
CA PHE A 80 -5.15 -9.68 -21.95
C PHE A 80 -4.71 -10.84 -22.86
N LEU A 81 -4.21 -10.54 -24.06
CA LEU A 81 -3.68 -11.56 -24.97
C LEU A 81 -2.47 -12.30 -24.39
N ASN A 82 -1.53 -11.56 -23.78
CA ASN A 82 -0.40 -12.18 -23.10
C ASN A 82 -0.86 -13.10 -21.97
N LEU A 83 -1.79 -12.64 -21.14
CA LEU A 83 -2.30 -13.43 -20.01
C LEU A 83 -3.01 -14.71 -20.47
N ALA A 84 -3.73 -14.65 -21.60
CA ALA A 84 -4.37 -15.82 -22.21
C ALA A 84 -3.36 -16.87 -22.76
N LEU A 85 -2.12 -16.44 -23.03
CA LEU A 85 -1.04 -17.33 -23.49
C LEU A 85 -0.22 -17.91 -22.33
N VAL A 86 -0.29 -17.31 -21.13
CA VAL A 86 0.43 -17.80 -19.95
C VAL A 86 -0.28 -19.06 -19.43
N GLN A 87 0.43 -20.17 -19.45
CA GLN A 87 0.00 -21.41 -18.80
C GLN A 87 0.63 -21.49 -17.42
N ILE A 88 -0.20 -21.49 -16.39
CA ILE A 88 0.25 -21.72 -15.02
C ILE A 88 0.09 -23.21 -14.74
N ASP A 89 1.17 -23.86 -14.32
CA ASP A 89 1.09 -25.25 -13.85
C ASP A 89 0.36 -25.29 -12.50
N GLU A 90 -0.92 -25.62 -12.56
CA GLU A 90 -1.78 -25.76 -11.39
C GLU A 90 -1.54 -27.08 -10.64
N GLY A 91 -0.57 -27.90 -11.04
CA GLY A 91 -0.28 -29.18 -10.39
C GLY A 91 0.04 -29.06 -8.88
N ARG A 92 0.55 -27.91 -8.44
CA ARG A 92 0.72 -27.57 -7.01
C ARG A 92 -0.58 -27.10 -6.34
N LEU A 93 -1.62 -26.85 -7.11
CA LEU A 93 -2.94 -26.40 -6.67
C LEU A 93 -3.97 -27.51 -6.68
N ALA A 94 -3.60 -28.75 -7.08
CA ALA A 94 -4.53 -29.86 -7.01
C ALA A 94 -5.05 -29.95 -5.56
N PRO A 95 -6.37 -29.81 -5.34
CA PRO A 95 -6.91 -29.92 -3.99
C PRO A 95 -6.49 -31.27 -3.44
N ASP A 96 -5.94 -31.29 -2.24
CA ASP A 96 -5.74 -32.54 -1.53
C ASP A 96 -7.09 -33.25 -1.48
N PRO A 97 -7.19 -34.50 -1.98
CA PRO A 97 -8.45 -35.23 -1.99
C PRO A 97 -9.07 -35.40 -0.59
N GLU A 98 -8.27 -35.25 0.47
CA GLU A 98 -8.71 -35.33 1.86
C GLU A 98 -9.23 -34.01 2.43
N VAL A 99 -8.99 -32.87 1.74
CA VAL A 99 -9.49 -31.55 2.18
C VAL A 99 -10.87 -31.32 1.56
N PRO A 100 -11.94 -31.15 2.35
CA PRO A 100 -13.25 -30.86 1.83
C PRO A 100 -13.21 -29.59 0.97
N LEU A 101 -13.68 -29.68 -0.29
CA LEU A 101 -13.84 -28.51 -1.15
C LEU A 101 -14.69 -27.47 -0.44
N GLU A 102 -14.10 -26.31 -0.17
CA GLU A 102 -14.82 -25.22 0.46
C GLU A 102 -16.00 -24.78 -0.41
N PRO A 103 -17.12 -24.42 0.22
CA PRO A 103 -18.32 -24.03 -0.53
C PRO A 103 -17.99 -22.82 -1.44
N LYS A 104 -18.46 -22.86 -2.70
CA LYS A 104 -18.32 -21.78 -3.70
C LYS A 104 -18.97 -20.46 -3.30
N ARG A 105 -19.64 -20.40 -2.12
CA ARG A 105 -20.31 -19.21 -1.60
C ARG A 105 -19.31 -18.32 -0.85
N VAL A 106 -19.55 -17.01 -0.91
CA VAL A 106 -18.83 -16.03 -0.10
C VAL A 106 -19.10 -16.34 1.38
N ASP A 107 -18.12 -16.86 2.10
CA ASP A 107 -18.20 -17.18 3.53
C ASP A 107 -17.41 -16.14 4.33
N ILE A 108 -18.03 -14.99 4.55
CA ILE A 108 -17.45 -13.92 5.37
C ILE A 108 -17.24 -14.39 6.82
N ALA A 109 -18.21 -15.13 7.38
CA ALA A 109 -18.10 -15.61 8.75
C ALA A 109 -16.96 -16.62 8.94
N GLY A 110 -16.74 -17.50 7.94
CA GLY A 110 -15.60 -18.41 7.92
C GLY A 110 -14.28 -17.65 7.78
N THR A 111 -14.22 -16.64 6.91
CA THR A 111 -13.03 -15.78 6.75
C THR A 111 -12.70 -15.06 8.06
N ILE A 112 -13.68 -14.46 8.73
CA ILE A 112 -13.50 -13.81 10.03
C ILE A 112 -12.98 -14.80 11.07
N ARG A 113 -13.48 -16.06 11.09
CA ARG A 113 -12.97 -17.11 12.00
C ARG A 113 -11.52 -17.46 11.73
N VAL A 114 -11.11 -17.54 10.48
CA VAL A 114 -9.70 -17.79 10.11
C VAL A 114 -8.82 -16.64 10.58
N VAL A 115 -9.21 -15.40 10.31
CA VAL A 115 -8.46 -14.21 10.77
C VAL A 115 -8.38 -14.18 12.30
N ALA A 116 -9.48 -14.54 13.00
CA ALA A 116 -9.51 -14.60 14.45
C ALA A 116 -8.65 -15.74 15.05
N ALA A 117 -8.47 -16.82 14.30
CA ALA A 117 -7.67 -17.97 14.74
C ALA A 117 -6.16 -17.66 14.75
N VAL A 118 -5.70 -16.69 13.93
CA VAL A 118 -4.30 -16.27 13.90
C VAL A 118 -4.09 -15.12 14.89
N PRO A 119 -3.32 -15.33 15.98
CA PRO A 119 -3.09 -14.30 16.99
C PRO A 119 -2.48 -13.04 16.39
N GLY A 120 -3.10 -11.88 16.62
CA GLY A 120 -2.61 -10.59 16.15
C GLY A 120 -2.95 -10.23 14.70
N LEU A 121 -3.54 -11.13 13.90
CA LEU A 121 -3.83 -10.87 12.48
C LEU A 121 -4.91 -9.78 12.30
N PHE A 122 -5.95 -9.78 13.11
CA PHE A 122 -6.92 -8.68 13.14
C PHE A 122 -6.26 -7.34 13.42
N ALA A 123 -5.33 -7.30 14.38
CA ALA A 123 -4.64 -6.07 14.72
C ALA A 123 -3.78 -5.56 13.54
N LEU A 124 -3.16 -6.45 12.76
CA LEU A 124 -2.44 -6.09 11.54
C LEU A 124 -3.38 -5.47 10.50
N ILE A 125 -4.50 -6.13 10.18
CA ILE A 125 -5.48 -5.63 9.19
C ILE A 125 -6.05 -4.28 9.63
N PHE A 126 -6.42 -4.12 10.89
CA PHE A 126 -6.92 -2.83 11.39
C PHE A 126 -5.83 -1.76 11.45
N PHE A 127 -4.59 -2.14 11.69
CA PHE A 127 -3.46 -1.21 11.61
C PHE A 127 -3.25 -0.72 10.16
N ALA A 128 -3.29 -1.63 9.18
CA ALA A 128 -3.23 -1.28 7.76
C ALA A 128 -4.42 -0.41 7.33
N CYS A 129 -5.64 -0.76 7.77
CA CYS A 129 -6.85 0.06 7.57
C CYS A 129 -6.68 1.47 8.14
N PHE A 130 -6.12 1.60 9.34
CA PHE A 130 -5.85 2.89 9.96
C PHE A 130 -4.78 3.70 9.21
N ASN A 131 -3.72 3.05 8.70
CA ASN A 131 -2.74 3.70 7.83
C ASN A 131 -3.39 4.19 6.53
N ASN A 132 -4.26 3.40 5.90
CA ASN A 132 -5.02 3.81 4.72
C ASN A 132 -5.99 4.97 5.04
N PHE A 133 -6.61 4.98 6.22
CA PHE A 133 -7.43 6.09 6.68
C PHE A 133 -6.62 7.39 6.76
N LEU A 134 -5.44 7.38 7.37
CA LEU A 134 -4.56 8.54 7.39
C LEU A 134 -4.01 8.87 6.00
N GLY A 135 -3.68 7.84 5.19
CA GLY A 135 -3.23 8.00 3.79
C GLY A 135 -4.25 8.74 2.92
N GLY A 136 -5.55 8.55 3.17
CA GLY A 136 -6.64 9.27 2.50
C GLY A 136 -6.56 10.80 2.67
N ILE A 137 -5.99 11.29 3.79
CA ILE A 137 -5.73 12.72 4.01
C ILE A 137 -4.75 13.26 2.96
N PHE A 138 -3.66 12.52 2.76
CA PHE A 138 -2.63 12.90 1.79
C PHE A 138 -3.17 12.80 0.36
N MET A 139 -3.90 11.74 0.03
CA MET A 139 -4.56 11.59 -1.27
C MET A 139 -5.50 12.76 -1.60
N ALA A 140 -6.19 13.31 -0.61
CA ALA A 140 -7.14 14.39 -0.82
C ALA A 140 -6.50 15.79 -0.90
N LEU A 141 -5.40 16.04 -0.18
CA LEU A 141 -4.88 17.39 0.04
C LEU A 141 -3.50 17.63 -0.56
N LEU A 142 -2.72 16.57 -0.89
CA LEU A 142 -1.32 16.69 -1.29
C LEU A 142 -1.16 17.48 -2.59
N ASP A 143 -2.01 17.23 -3.59
CA ASP A 143 -1.96 17.96 -4.86
C ASP A 143 -2.31 19.45 -4.67
N ALA A 144 -3.34 19.73 -3.88
CA ALA A 144 -3.72 21.12 -3.59
C ALA A 144 -2.58 21.87 -2.86
N TYR A 145 -1.92 21.21 -1.91
CA TYR A 145 -0.77 21.78 -1.22
C TYR A 145 0.45 21.94 -2.14
N GLY A 146 0.78 20.93 -2.94
CA GLY A 146 1.89 20.99 -3.89
C GLY A 146 1.72 22.10 -4.93
N LEU A 147 0.51 22.24 -5.48
CA LEU A 147 0.16 23.30 -6.44
C LEU A 147 0.11 24.69 -5.83
N SER A 148 0.01 24.81 -4.51
CA SER A 148 0.19 26.12 -3.83
C SER A 148 1.65 26.57 -3.77
N LEU A 149 2.60 25.63 -3.93
CA LEU A 149 4.03 25.91 -3.85
C LEU A 149 4.70 26.07 -5.22
N VAL A 150 4.23 25.32 -6.23
CA VAL A 150 4.83 25.29 -7.57
C VAL A 150 3.78 25.16 -8.67
N PRO A 151 4.07 25.62 -9.93
CA PRO A 151 3.21 25.39 -11.06
C PRO A 151 2.95 23.91 -11.36
N VAL A 152 1.84 23.62 -12.05
CA VAL A 152 1.38 22.25 -12.35
C VAL A 152 2.41 21.43 -13.14
N GLU A 153 3.16 22.08 -14.02
CA GLU A 153 4.21 21.45 -14.84
C GLU A 153 5.34 20.93 -13.96
N ILE A 154 5.77 21.73 -12.99
CA ILE A 154 6.82 21.33 -12.03
C ILE A 154 6.31 20.26 -11.10
N TRP A 155 5.05 20.38 -10.64
CA TRP A 155 4.44 19.38 -9.78
C TRP A 155 4.33 18.01 -10.46
N GLY A 156 3.88 17.97 -11.71
CA GLY A 156 3.80 16.75 -12.52
C GLY A 156 5.17 16.09 -12.76
N LEU A 157 6.19 16.88 -13.13
CA LEU A 157 7.57 16.40 -13.30
C LEU A 157 8.12 15.86 -11.97
N THR A 158 7.78 16.48 -10.86
CA THR A 158 8.20 16.03 -9.53
C THR A 158 7.71 14.61 -9.25
N PHE A 159 6.44 14.30 -9.52
CA PHE A 159 5.93 12.93 -9.35
C PHE A 159 6.64 11.92 -10.24
N GLY A 160 7.02 12.30 -11.47
CA GLY A 160 7.84 11.47 -12.34
C GLY A 160 9.20 11.13 -11.71
N VAL A 161 9.88 12.11 -11.11
CA VAL A 161 11.14 11.89 -10.41
C VAL A 161 10.93 11.08 -9.13
N LEU A 162 9.91 11.42 -8.34
CA LEU A 162 9.59 10.72 -7.08
C LEU A 162 9.25 9.25 -7.28
N SER A 163 8.64 8.88 -8.42
CA SER A 163 8.32 7.46 -8.72
C SER A 163 9.56 6.57 -8.85
N THR A 164 10.75 7.14 -9.10
CA THR A 164 12.01 6.40 -9.08
C THR A 164 12.31 5.81 -7.70
N ALA A 165 11.76 6.39 -6.64
CA ALA A 165 11.89 5.89 -5.28
C ALA A 165 11.26 4.49 -5.12
N PHE A 166 10.11 4.23 -5.75
CA PHE A 166 9.49 2.89 -5.79
C PHE A 166 10.42 1.87 -6.46
N ILE A 167 11.03 2.26 -7.59
CA ILE A 167 11.94 1.38 -8.34
C ILE A 167 13.16 1.04 -7.50
N LEU A 168 13.79 2.06 -6.89
CA LEU A 168 14.95 1.87 -6.02
C LEU A 168 14.64 0.98 -4.82
N SER A 169 13.52 1.23 -4.16
CA SER A 169 13.02 0.44 -3.04
C SER A 169 12.83 -1.03 -3.45
N GLY A 170 12.10 -1.27 -4.53
CA GLY A 170 11.83 -2.62 -5.03
C GLY A 170 13.10 -3.38 -5.42
N ILE A 171 14.08 -2.71 -6.05
CA ILE A 171 15.40 -3.30 -6.36
C ILE A 171 16.15 -3.69 -5.07
N ILE A 172 16.11 -2.85 -4.05
CA ILE A 172 16.78 -3.15 -2.80
C ILE A 172 16.10 -4.34 -2.12
N ILE A 173 14.77 -4.32 -1.98
CA ILE A 173 14.02 -5.44 -1.37
C ILE A 173 14.29 -6.75 -2.12
N SER A 174 14.27 -6.74 -3.46
CA SER A 174 14.50 -7.93 -4.27
C SER A 174 15.90 -8.54 -4.09
N LYS A 175 16.89 -7.73 -3.69
CA LYS A 175 18.26 -8.18 -3.44
C LYS A 175 18.53 -8.56 -1.98
N THR A 176 17.97 -7.79 -1.04
CA THR A 176 18.29 -7.91 0.39
C THR A 176 17.20 -8.62 1.19
N GLY A 177 15.98 -8.75 0.62
CA GLY A 177 14.78 -9.19 1.35
C GLY A 177 14.33 -8.19 2.40
N LEU A 178 13.40 -8.63 3.24
CA LEU A 178 12.79 -7.84 4.33
C LEU A 178 13.43 -8.15 5.71
N GLY A 179 14.43 -9.02 5.73
CA GLY A 179 15.08 -9.46 6.95
C GLY A 179 14.33 -10.61 7.66
N LYS A 180 14.73 -10.91 8.90
CA LYS A 180 14.22 -12.08 9.63
C LYS A 180 12.78 -11.93 10.14
N ASN A 181 12.29 -10.70 10.28
CA ASN A 181 10.95 -10.41 10.80
C ASN A 181 10.32 -9.28 9.98
N PRO A 182 9.54 -9.60 8.93
CA PRO A 182 8.87 -8.62 8.08
C PRO A 182 7.94 -7.70 8.87
N LEU A 183 7.25 -8.20 9.90
CA LEU A 183 6.37 -7.39 10.72
C LEU A 183 7.13 -6.29 11.49
N ARG A 184 8.35 -6.58 11.96
CA ARG A 184 9.23 -5.56 12.55
C ARG A 184 9.62 -4.51 11.51
N THR A 185 9.95 -4.95 10.30
CA THR A 185 10.29 -4.05 9.18
C THR A 185 9.10 -3.16 8.85
N LEU A 186 7.88 -3.70 8.75
CA LEU A 186 6.64 -2.93 8.56
C LEU A 186 6.51 -1.79 9.57
N LEU A 187 6.63 -2.10 10.86
CA LEU A 187 6.45 -1.10 11.92
C LEU A 187 7.58 -0.06 11.95
N LEU A 188 8.84 -0.46 11.73
CA LEU A 188 9.96 0.49 11.64
C LEU A 188 9.80 1.44 10.46
N VAL A 189 9.42 0.93 9.30
CA VAL A 189 9.13 1.71 8.11
C VAL A 189 8.01 2.71 8.39
N ASN A 190 6.92 2.27 9.04
CA ASN A 190 5.83 3.17 9.41
C ASN A 190 6.26 4.25 10.41
N VAL A 191 7.12 3.93 11.39
CA VAL A 191 7.69 4.95 12.31
C VAL A 191 8.43 6.02 11.52
N ILE A 192 9.29 5.63 10.56
CA ILE A 192 10.05 6.59 9.74
C ILE A 192 9.07 7.40 8.88
N THR A 193 8.15 6.74 8.19
CA THR A 193 7.15 7.39 7.31
C THR A 193 6.35 8.44 8.06
N TRP A 194 5.77 8.10 9.21
CA TRP A 194 4.97 9.03 9.99
C TRP A 194 5.81 10.13 10.65
N SER A 195 7.06 9.84 11.01
CA SER A 195 8.00 10.87 11.48
C SER A 195 8.30 11.90 10.40
N VAL A 196 8.50 11.46 9.16
CA VAL A 196 8.66 12.35 8.01
C VAL A 196 7.38 13.15 7.76
N CYS A 197 6.21 12.51 7.83
CA CYS A 197 4.91 13.17 7.68
C CYS A 197 4.65 14.25 8.76
N CYS A 198 5.25 14.16 9.94
CA CYS A 198 5.18 15.22 10.94
C CYS A 198 5.89 16.52 10.50
N VAL A 199 6.96 16.41 9.71
CA VAL A 199 7.88 17.53 9.48
C VAL A 199 7.98 18.00 8.03
N PHE A 200 7.57 17.20 7.04
CA PHE A 200 7.81 17.49 5.61
C PHE A 200 7.04 18.72 5.08
N THR A 201 6.06 19.21 5.84
CA THR A 201 5.30 20.43 5.56
C THR A 201 5.48 21.53 6.62
N ILE A 202 6.45 21.37 7.53
CA ILE A 202 6.64 22.32 8.64
C ILE A 202 7.01 23.72 8.15
N GLN A 203 7.60 23.82 6.96
CA GLN A 203 7.87 25.05 6.26
C GLN A 203 7.26 25.02 4.87
N SER A 204 6.87 26.18 4.30
CA SER A 204 6.42 26.32 2.91
C SER A 204 7.59 26.17 1.95
N SER A 205 8.12 24.96 1.84
CA SER A 205 9.28 24.63 1.01
C SER A 205 8.96 23.46 0.09
N PHE A 206 9.03 23.73 -1.20
CA PHE A 206 8.88 22.68 -2.21
C PHE A 206 9.91 21.55 -2.04
N TRP A 207 11.16 21.88 -1.74
CA TRP A 207 12.21 20.87 -1.56
C TRP A 207 11.98 19.97 -0.34
N LEU A 208 11.47 20.54 0.73
CA LEU A 208 11.12 19.77 1.92
C LEU A 208 9.94 18.83 1.64
N LEU A 209 8.92 19.32 0.93
CA LEU A 209 7.80 18.52 0.46
C LEU A 209 8.27 17.37 -0.45
N ALA A 210 9.07 17.69 -1.48
CA ALA A 210 9.58 16.70 -2.42
C ALA A 210 10.44 15.62 -1.72
N ALA A 211 11.33 16.03 -0.81
CA ALA A 211 12.13 15.09 -0.01
C ALA A 211 11.26 14.18 0.86
N GLY A 212 10.24 14.72 1.51
CA GLY A 212 9.29 13.93 2.31
C GLY A 212 8.50 12.94 1.46
N CYS A 213 7.99 13.37 0.31
CA CYS A 213 7.29 12.50 -0.64
C CYS A 213 8.23 11.41 -1.19
N PHE A 214 9.51 11.72 -1.46
CA PHE A 214 10.49 10.75 -1.90
C PHE A 214 10.71 9.65 -0.84
N VAL A 215 10.90 10.03 0.41
CA VAL A 215 11.05 9.06 1.52
C VAL A 215 9.79 8.21 1.67
N TRP A 216 8.61 8.83 1.61
CA TRP A 216 7.35 8.10 1.68
C TRP A 216 7.22 7.08 0.53
N MET A 217 7.46 7.50 -0.72
CA MET A 217 7.41 6.61 -1.89
C MET A 217 8.48 5.51 -1.84
N PHE A 218 9.64 5.80 -1.25
CA PHE A 218 10.68 4.80 -1.06
C PHE A 218 10.30 3.74 -0.02
N LEU A 219 9.60 4.12 1.03
CA LEU A 219 9.23 3.23 2.14
C LEU A 219 7.93 2.46 1.88
N ALA A 220 7.04 2.96 1.03
CA ALA A 220 5.75 2.33 0.76
C ALA A 220 5.87 0.87 0.28
N PRO A 221 6.75 0.51 -0.69
CA PRO A 221 6.93 -0.90 -1.10
C PRO A 221 7.45 -1.81 0.03
N TYR A 222 8.24 -1.28 0.97
CA TYR A 222 8.66 -2.06 2.15
C TYR A 222 7.48 -2.41 3.04
N ALA A 223 6.58 -1.45 3.27
CA ALA A 223 5.39 -1.68 4.08
C ALA A 223 4.48 -2.73 3.42
N GLU A 224 4.19 -2.57 2.13
CA GLU A 224 3.33 -3.48 1.36
C GLU A 224 3.94 -4.89 1.27
N ALA A 225 5.22 -4.99 0.91
CA ALA A 225 5.90 -6.27 0.82
C ALA A 225 5.95 -6.99 2.18
N ALA A 226 6.18 -6.25 3.27
CA ALA A 226 6.24 -6.81 4.61
C ALA A 226 4.87 -7.32 5.09
N GLU A 227 3.81 -6.61 4.76
CA GLU A 227 2.44 -7.01 5.05
C GLU A 227 2.07 -8.27 4.27
N HIS A 228 2.27 -8.26 2.95
CA HIS A 228 1.98 -9.42 2.10
C HIS A 228 2.77 -10.65 2.53
N THR A 229 4.08 -10.52 2.77
CA THR A 229 4.92 -11.63 3.22
C THR A 229 4.45 -12.19 4.57
N THR A 230 3.99 -11.32 5.48
CA THR A 230 3.44 -11.76 6.77
C THR A 230 2.15 -12.54 6.57
N LEU A 231 1.21 -12.02 5.79
CA LEU A 231 -0.07 -12.68 5.49
C LEU A 231 0.14 -14.03 4.77
N GLN A 232 1.04 -14.06 3.78
CA GLN A 232 1.39 -15.26 3.01
C GLN A 232 1.95 -16.39 3.88
N LYS A 233 2.61 -16.05 5.00
CA LYS A 233 3.19 -17.01 5.92
C LYS A 233 2.21 -17.55 6.96
N VAL A 234 1.39 -16.64 7.54
CA VAL A 234 0.54 -17.00 8.67
C VAL A 234 -0.86 -17.51 8.28
N VAL A 235 -1.24 -17.34 7.01
CA VAL A 235 -2.55 -17.77 6.48
C VAL A 235 -2.37 -19.00 5.59
N PRO A 236 -3.10 -20.11 5.84
CA PRO A 236 -3.08 -21.28 4.97
C PRO A 236 -3.42 -20.93 3.51
N LEU A 237 -2.72 -21.55 2.55
CA LEU A 237 -2.80 -21.22 1.12
C LEU A 237 -4.25 -21.25 0.61
N GLU A 238 -5.04 -22.26 1.01
CA GLU A 238 -6.43 -22.48 0.57
C GLU A 238 -7.35 -21.31 0.96
N ARG A 239 -6.96 -20.54 1.97
CA ARG A 239 -7.73 -19.42 2.53
C ARG A 239 -7.15 -18.05 2.23
N GLN A 240 -5.96 -17.99 1.65
CA GLN A 240 -5.27 -16.72 1.37
C GLN A 240 -6.11 -15.78 0.52
N GLY A 241 -6.68 -16.23 -0.59
CA GLY A 241 -7.50 -15.38 -1.46
C GLY A 241 -8.66 -14.72 -0.73
N ARG A 242 -9.30 -15.43 0.22
CA ARG A 242 -10.41 -14.89 1.03
C ARG A 242 -9.92 -13.92 2.10
N VAL A 243 -8.80 -14.24 2.75
CA VAL A 243 -8.22 -13.36 3.79
C VAL A 243 -7.66 -12.11 3.16
N PHE A 244 -6.93 -12.20 2.05
CA PHE A 244 -6.48 -11.04 1.29
C PHE A 244 -7.65 -10.18 0.79
N GLY A 245 -8.72 -10.83 0.26
CA GLY A 245 -9.92 -10.13 -0.16
C GLY A 245 -10.60 -9.38 0.99
N PHE A 246 -10.68 -9.99 2.17
CA PHE A 246 -11.21 -9.35 3.37
C PHE A 246 -10.32 -8.19 3.83
N ALA A 247 -9.01 -8.40 3.95
CA ALA A 247 -8.05 -7.39 4.35
C ALA A 247 -8.11 -6.17 3.40
N GLN A 248 -7.97 -6.39 2.10
CA GLN A 248 -8.07 -5.35 1.08
C GLN A 248 -9.42 -4.60 1.11
N SER A 249 -10.53 -5.31 1.34
CA SER A 249 -11.84 -4.66 1.44
C SER A 249 -11.93 -3.72 2.63
N VAL A 250 -11.41 -4.14 3.79
CA VAL A 250 -11.36 -3.33 5.02
C VAL A 250 -10.43 -2.13 4.83
N GLU A 251 -9.24 -2.35 4.32
CA GLU A 251 -8.21 -1.33 4.14
C GLU A 251 -8.61 -0.26 3.13
N GLN A 252 -9.08 -0.69 1.96
CA GLN A 252 -9.44 0.22 0.88
C GLN A 252 -10.73 1.02 1.15
N SER A 253 -11.58 0.57 2.05
CA SER A 253 -12.77 1.33 2.44
C SER A 253 -12.43 2.60 3.23
N ALA A 254 -11.29 2.62 3.90
CA ALA A 254 -10.89 3.72 4.78
C ALA A 254 -10.50 4.99 4.02
N SER A 255 -9.76 4.86 2.92
CA SER A 255 -9.22 6.01 2.18
C SER A 255 -10.30 6.90 1.54
N PRO A 256 -11.31 6.38 0.83
CA PRO A 256 -12.41 7.20 0.32
C PRO A 256 -13.20 7.90 1.42
N LEU A 257 -13.43 7.23 2.54
CA LEU A 257 -14.14 7.81 3.68
C LEU A 257 -13.39 9.02 4.21
N THR A 258 -12.09 8.89 4.40
CA THR A 258 -11.25 9.99 4.86
C THR A 258 -11.20 11.12 3.84
N ALA A 259 -10.98 10.81 2.56
CA ALA A 259 -10.93 11.82 1.50
C ALA A 259 -12.22 12.64 1.41
N PHE A 260 -13.37 12.00 1.61
CA PHE A 260 -14.67 12.69 1.65
C PHE A 260 -14.82 13.62 2.87
N LEU A 261 -14.32 13.22 4.04
CA LEU A 261 -14.47 13.97 5.28
C LEU A 261 -13.43 15.09 5.42
N ILE A 262 -12.18 14.83 5.01
CA ILE A 262 -11.07 15.73 5.31
C ILE A 262 -11.12 17.03 4.50
N GLY A 263 -11.65 16.99 3.27
CA GLY A 263 -11.81 18.18 2.42
C GLY A 263 -12.64 19.26 3.10
N PRO A 264 -13.91 18.99 3.43
CA PRO A 264 -14.76 19.94 4.15
C PRO A 264 -14.19 20.35 5.52
N PHE A 265 -13.63 19.39 6.29
CA PHE A 265 -13.03 19.69 7.58
C PHE A 265 -11.86 20.68 7.42
N THR A 266 -10.97 20.43 6.47
CA THR A 266 -9.84 21.33 6.22
C THR A 266 -10.32 22.70 5.76
N GLN A 267 -11.29 22.75 4.82
CA GLN A 267 -11.79 23.97 4.23
C GLN A 267 -12.52 24.87 5.24
N PHE A 268 -13.37 24.27 6.07
CA PHE A 268 -14.25 25.06 6.95
C PHE A 268 -13.76 25.22 8.38
N ALA A 269 -12.81 24.37 8.83
CA ALA A 269 -12.27 24.44 10.18
C ALA A 269 -10.78 24.82 10.22
N VAL A 270 -9.91 24.06 9.52
CA VAL A 270 -8.46 24.21 9.71
C VAL A 270 -7.88 25.39 8.94
N ILE A 271 -8.36 25.66 7.71
CA ILE A 271 -7.92 26.82 6.94
C ILE A 271 -8.28 28.13 7.65
N PRO A 272 -9.53 28.38 8.10
CA PRO A 272 -9.84 29.56 8.88
C PRO A 272 -9.03 29.65 10.20
N PHE A 273 -8.83 28.53 10.89
CA PHE A 273 -8.02 28.45 12.10
C PHE A 273 -6.58 28.95 11.87
N MET A 274 -5.96 28.62 10.71
CA MET A 274 -4.59 29.00 10.37
C MET A 274 -4.47 30.29 9.55
N THR A 275 -5.59 30.88 9.06
CA THR A 275 -5.57 32.15 8.33
C THR A 275 -5.76 33.33 9.28
N ASP A 276 -6.89 33.39 9.95
CA ASP A 276 -7.29 34.52 10.82
C ASP A 276 -7.63 34.09 12.24
N GLY A 277 -7.62 32.77 12.50
CA GLY A 277 -8.02 32.18 13.76
C GLY A 277 -6.93 32.15 14.82
N THR A 278 -7.24 31.47 15.93
CA THR A 278 -6.33 31.31 17.08
C THR A 278 -5.06 30.54 16.71
N GLY A 279 -5.10 29.63 15.73
CA GLY A 279 -3.92 28.92 15.24
C GLY A 279 -2.88 29.86 14.63
N ALA A 280 -3.34 30.81 13.80
CA ALA A 280 -2.47 31.83 13.23
C ALA A 280 -1.80 32.68 14.32
N GLN A 281 -2.52 32.99 15.40
CA GLN A 281 -1.98 33.75 16.54
C GLN A 281 -0.99 32.95 17.39
N MET A 282 -1.24 31.65 17.60
CA MET A 282 -0.43 30.80 18.49
C MET A 282 0.85 30.28 17.82
N ILE A 283 0.73 29.79 16.59
CA ILE A 283 1.83 29.12 15.90
C ILE A 283 2.23 29.77 14.57
N GLY A 284 1.45 30.75 14.08
CA GLY A 284 1.69 31.40 12.79
C GLY A 284 3.05 32.09 12.68
N GLY A 285 3.63 32.52 13.81
CA GLY A 285 4.94 33.19 13.81
C GLY A 285 6.10 32.32 13.34
N TRP A 286 6.02 31.02 13.54
CA TRP A 286 7.05 30.05 13.09
C TRP A 286 6.54 29.04 12.05
N PHE A 287 5.26 28.68 12.13
CA PHE A 287 4.66 27.72 11.20
C PHE A 287 4.16 28.38 9.90
N GLY A 288 3.84 29.69 9.97
CA GLY A 288 3.20 30.46 8.90
C GLY A 288 1.68 30.48 9.02
N THR A 289 1.06 31.33 8.22
CA THR A 289 -0.40 31.53 8.17
C THR A 289 -0.92 31.39 6.74
N GLY A 290 -2.20 31.11 6.60
CA GLY A 290 -2.88 31.00 5.29
C GLY A 290 -3.42 29.62 4.98
N PRO A 291 -4.09 29.46 3.83
CA PRO A 291 -4.75 28.21 3.44
C PRO A 291 -3.78 27.02 3.29
N ASP A 292 -2.62 27.26 2.69
CA ASP A 292 -1.55 26.27 2.53
C ASP A 292 -1.05 25.76 3.88
N ARG A 293 -0.93 26.66 4.86
CA ARG A 293 -0.49 26.32 6.21
C ARG A 293 -1.57 25.54 6.99
N GLY A 294 -2.86 25.79 6.70
CA GLY A 294 -3.96 24.97 7.17
C GLY A 294 -3.83 23.52 6.71
N MET A 295 -3.60 23.29 5.40
CA MET A 295 -3.33 21.94 4.86
C MET A 295 -2.07 21.30 5.47
N ALA A 296 -0.99 22.08 5.60
CA ALA A 296 0.26 21.63 6.22
C ALA A 296 0.06 21.17 7.67
N LEU A 297 -0.76 21.89 8.44
CA LEU A 297 -1.10 21.50 9.82
C LEU A 297 -1.84 20.15 9.85
N VAL A 298 -2.79 19.93 8.94
CA VAL A 298 -3.50 18.64 8.83
C VAL A 298 -2.52 17.50 8.59
N PHE A 299 -1.54 17.66 7.69
CA PHE A 299 -0.50 16.64 7.46
C PHE A 299 0.35 16.38 8.69
N SER A 300 0.82 17.44 9.37
CA SER A 300 1.63 17.28 10.58
C SER A 300 0.88 16.58 11.71
N VAL A 301 -0.39 16.92 11.90
CA VAL A 301 -1.25 16.27 12.90
C VAL A 301 -1.52 14.81 12.52
N ALA A 302 -1.83 14.53 11.26
CA ALA A 302 -2.00 13.15 10.76
C ALA A 302 -0.72 12.33 10.95
N GLY A 303 0.44 12.92 10.65
CA GLY A 303 1.75 12.32 10.89
C GLY A 303 1.96 11.98 12.37
N LEU A 304 1.66 12.90 13.27
CA LEU A 304 1.77 12.67 14.71
C LEU A 304 0.84 11.54 15.19
N ILE A 305 -0.40 11.52 14.73
CA ILE A 305 -1.37 10.47 15.05
C ILE A 305 -0.86 9.11 14.54
N GLY A 306 -0.38 9.04 13.29
CA GLY A 306 0.18 7.84 12.70
C GLY A 306 1.42 7.34 13.43
N LEU A 307 2.31 8.24 13.83
CA LEU A 307 3.50 7.93 14.61
C LEU A 307 3.15 7.34 15.98
N LEU A 308 2.25 7.99 16.71
CA LEU A 308 1.79 7.51 18.01
C LEU A 308 1.10 6.14 17.90
N ALA A 309 0.22 5.96 16.92
CA ALA A 309 -0.44 4.68 16.67
C ALA A 309 0.56 3.57 16.33
N THR A 310 1.58 3.88 15.52
CA THR A 310 2.63 2.91 15.17
C THR A 310 3.49 2.54 16.38
N ILE A 311 3.87 3.50 17.24
CA ILE A 311 4.60 3.21 18.47
C ILE A 311 3.77 2.35 19.42
N LEU A 312 2.47 2.62 19.54
CA LEU A 312 1.55 1.80 20.35
C LEU A 312 1.42 0.39 19.78
N ALA A 313 1.29 0.25 18.45
CA ALA A 313 1.24 -1.04 17.78
C ALA A 313 2.54 -1.83 18.02
N PHE A 314 3.71 -1.19 17.93
CA PHE A 314 5.01 -1.79 18.15
C PHE A 314 5.19 -2.35 19.57
N ASN A 315 4.62 -1.67 20.57
CA ASN A 315 4.68 -2.08 21.98
C ASN A 315 3.52 -3.03 22.38
N SER A 316 2.60 -3.32 21.47
CA SER A 316 1.41 -4.11 21.75
C SER A 316 1.71 -5.61 21.94
N ARG A 317 0.83 -6.30 22.66
CA ARG A 317 0.84 -7.78 22.73
C ARG A 317 0.59 -8.41 21.36
N TYR A 318 -0.27 -7.79 20.54
CA TYR A 318 -0.64 -8.30 19.22
C TYR A 318 0.56 -8.40 18.26
N TYR A 319 1.48 -7.42 18.33
CA TYR A 319 2.74 -7.50 17.60
C TYR A 319 3.59 -8.69 18.04
N ARG A 320 3.72 -8.93 19.35
CA ARG A 320 4.49 -10.05 19.89
C ARG A 320 3.88 -11.38 19.51
N ASP A 321 2.55 -11.51 19.63
CA ASP A 321 1.83 -12.74 19.33
C ASP A 321 1.92 -13.08 17.84
N LEU A 322 1.75 -12.09 16.93
CA LEU A 322 1.87 -12.31 15.50
C LEU A 322 3.32 -12.59 15.08
N SER A 323 4.30 -11.90 15.66
CA SER A 323 5.73 -12.21 15.45
C SER A 323 6.10 -13.62 15.89
N ALA A 324 5.53 -14.09 16.99
CA ALA A 324 5.74 -15.46 17.47
C ALA A 324 5.08 -16.49 16.54
N ALA A 325 3.86 -16.22 16.06
CA ALA A 325 3.18 -17.05 15.08
C ALA A 325 3.97 -17.16 13.77
N TYR A 326 4.52 -16.02 13.28
CA TYR A 326 5.37 -15.98 12.10
C TYR A 326 6.65 -16.81 12.28
N ALA A 327 7.30 -16.73 13.45
CA ALA A 327 8.52 -17.47 13.75
C ALA A 327 8.27 -18.98 13.84
N LYS A 328 7.18 -19.39 14.51
CA LYS A 328 6.80 -20.80 14.67
C LYS A 328 6.58 -21.49 13.32
N ASN A 329 5.82 -20.88 12.44
CA ASN A 329 5.59 -21.44 11.10
C ASN A 329 6.89 -21.55 10.28
N LYS A 330 7.91 -20.73 10.59
CA LYS A 330 9.23 -20.82 9.94
C LYS A 330 10.03 -22.03 10.42
N ASP A 331 9.94 -22.38 11.68
CA ASP A 331 10.65 -23.52 12.24
C ASP A 331 10.03 -24.86 11.79
N ASP A 332 8.69 -24.94 11.73
CA ASP A 332 7.95 -26.12 11.25
C ASP A 332 8.27 -26.44 9.77
N ASP A 333 8.43 -25.43 8.91
CA ASP A 333 8.82 -25.63 7.51
C ASP A 333 10.31 -26.01 7.36
N GLY A 334 11.18 -25.53 8.24
CA GLY A 334 12.60 -25.87 8.26
C GLY A 334 12.83 -27.35 8.62
N GLU A 335 12.01 -27.92 9.49
CA GLU A 335 12.09 -29.35 9.90
C GLU A 335 11.52 -30.26 8.80
N SER A 336 10.43 -29.88 8.11
CA SER A 336 9.84 -30.67 7.02
C SER A 336 10.72 -30.71 5.77
N GLY A 337 11.39 -29.60 5.42
CA GLY A 337 12.33 -29.55 4.28
C GLY A 337 13.64 -30.31 4.52
N GLY A 338 14.06 -30.47 5.77
CA GLY A 338 15.24 -31.26 6.14
C GLY A 338 15.04 -32.78 6.08
N ALA A 339 13.80 -33.24 6.21
CA ALA A 339 13.47 -34.67 6.17
C ALA A 339 13.41 -35.24 4.75
N GLU A 340 13.13 -34.43 3.73
CA GLU A 340 12.99 -34.86 2.35
C GLU A 340 14.35 -35.01 1.62
N VAL A 341 15.42 -34.43 2.14
CA VAL A 341 16.77 -34.49 1.56
C VAL A 341 17.60 -35.71 2.10
N ALA A 342 17.09 -36.43 3.09
CA ALA A 342 17.78 -37.53 3.77
C ALA A 342 17.33 -38.94 3.34
N SER A 343 16.81 -39.14 2.10
CA SER A 343 16.60 -40.48 1.55
C SER A 343 17.85 -40.93 0.82
N PRO A 344 18.58 -41.96 1.29
CA PRO A 344 19.75 -42.48 0.61
C PRO A 344 19.34 -43.30 -0.61
N ALA A 345 20.21 -43.24 -1.60
CA ALA A 345 20.21 -44.00 -2.86
C ALA A 345 20.19 -45.53 -2.65
#